data_809f89b317ab3a78d58426ea0889be21
#
_entry.id   809f89b317ab3a78d58426ea0889be21
#
_cell.length_a   1.000
_cell.length_b   1.000
_cell.length_c   1.000
_cell.angle_alpha   90.00
_cell.angle_beta   90.00
_cell.angle_gamma   90.00
#
_symmetry.space_group_name_H-M   'P 1'
#
loop_
_entity.id
_entity.type
_entity.pdbx_description
1 polymer ?
#
loop_
_entity_poly.entity_id
_entity_poly.type
_entity_poly.pdbx_seq_one_letter_code
_entity_poly.pdbx_strand_id
1 'polypeptide(L)'
;MKESFCYGSFLLGEQMIENGLYVVKRDILNIITSLGGDCDINSGDKRPVFCCVKDKKVEGLYWAIPTSDISHRDESQVDYYNMCLACDERDLRSCYYHIVKGNRTALYKISSCYPITEKYIDHEYKVNNIHVIVQRNEDLLEINRKFRRIIAMENRKPNYFRQHITDVKNYLIKELETEAIKDTN
;
A
#
# COMPACT_ATOMS: atom_id res chain seq x y z
N MET A 1 15.84 -35.36 -9.33
CA MET A 1 14.97 -34.94 -8.21
C MET A 1 14.46 -33.55 -8.55
N LYS A 2 13.17 -33.43 -8.85
CA LYS A 2 12.52 -32.14 -9.13
C LYS A 2 12.06 -31.59 -7.79
N GLU A 3 12.67 -30.50 -7.34
CA GLU A 3 12.18 -29.74 -6.20
C GLU A 3 10.88 -29.05 -6.60
N SER A 4 9.80 -29.51 -6.01
CA SER A 4 8.48 -28.91 -6.11
C SER A 4 8.46 -27.66 -5.24
N PHE A 5 8.52 -26.48 -5.84
CA PHE A 5 8.25 -25.22 -5.16
C PHE A 5 6.74 -25.20 -4.80
N CYS A 6 6.43 -25.47 -3.57
CA CYS A 6 5.11 -25.16 -3.01
C CYS A 6 4.96 -23.64 -2.97
N TYR A 7 4.13 -23.10 -3.83
CA TYR A 7 3.53 -21.79 -3.65
C TYR A 7 2.64 -21.87 -2.43
N GLY A 8 3.12 -21.33 -1.31
CA GLY A 8 2.32 -21.17 -0.11
C GLY A 8 1.20 -20.18 -0.40
N SER A 9 0.00 -20.66 -0.68
CA SER A 9 -1.20 -19.84 -0.62
C SER A 9 -1.33 -19.37 0.83
N PHE A 10 -1.53 -18.07 1.02
CA PHE A 10 -1.93 -17.48 2.29
C PHE A 10 -3.17 -18.25 2.76
N LEU A 11 -3.06 -18.95 3.87
CA LEU A 11 -4.16 -19.73 4.40
C LEU A 11 -5.25 -18.76 4.86
N LEU A 12 -6.47 -18.94 4.38
CA LEU A 12 -7.67 -18.24 4.85
C LEU A 12 -7.71 -18.32 6.38
N GLY A 13 -7.43 -17.19 7.07
CA GLY A 13 -7.44 -17.11 8.53
C GLY A 13 -6.21 -16.47 9.19
N GLU A 14 -5.12 -16.22 8.48
CA GLU A 14 -4.00 -15.45 9.04
C GLU A 14 -4.28 -13.95 8.85
N GLN A 15 -4.63 -13.29 9.93
CA GLN A 15 -4.90 -11.84 9.95
C GLN A 15 -3.64 -11.05 9.55
N MET A 16 -3.78 -10.07 8.65
CA MET A 16 -2.66 -9.22 8.26
C MET A 16 -2.01 -8.54 9.48
N ILE A 17 -0.70 -8.63 9.56
CA ILE A 17 0.08 -7.96 10.60
C ILE A 17 0.23 -6.49 10.23
N GLU A 18 -0.24 -5.61 11.11
CA GLU A 18 -0.07 -4.16 10.93
C GLU A 18 1.42 -3.81 10.80
N ASN A 19 1.71 -2.83 9.94
CA ASN A 19 3.07 -2.38 9.64
C ASN A 19 3.95 -3.40 8.90
N GLY A 20 3.36 -4.52 8.44
CA GLY A 20 4.04 -5.50 7.60
C GLY A 20 4.15 -5.06 6.14
N LEU A 21 5.18 -5.56 5.45
CA LEU A 21 5.31 -5.44 4.00
C LEU A 21 4.76 -6.71 3.35
N TYR A 22 3.99 -6.52 2.28
CA TYR A 22 3.35 -7.61 1.54
C TYR A 22 3.58 -7.46 0.05
N VAL A 23 3.47 -8.55 -0.67
CA VAL A 23 3.33 -8.56 -2.12
C VAL A 23 1.85 -8.68 -2.44
N VAL A 24 1.35 -7.87 -3.34
CA VAL A 24 -0.07 -7.84 -3.71
C VAL A 24 -0.29 -8.58 -5.03
N LYS A 25 -1.47 -9.18 -5.16
CA LYS A 25 -1.91 -9.78 -6.41
C LYS A 25 -2.14 -8.70 -7.46
N ARG A 26 -1.89 -9.03 -8.72
CA ARG A 26 -2.10 -8.13 -9.85
C ARG A 26 -3.58 -7.70 -9.98
N ASP A 27 -4.48 -8.51 -9.47
CA ASP A 27 -5.93 -8.28 -9.56
C ASP A 27 -6.36 -6.94 -8.96
N ILE A 28 -5.79 -6.53 -7.83
CA ILE A 28 -6.10 -5.20 -7.26
C ILE A 28 -5.67 -4.06 -8.17
N LEU A 29 -4.53 -4.20 -8.85
CA LEU A 29 -4.05 -3.18 -9.79
C LEU A 29 -4.96 -3.12 -11.03
N ASN A 30 -5.45 -4.27 -11.50
CA ASN A 30 -6.41 -4.34 -12.59
C ASN A 30 -7.75 -3.69 -12.21
N ILE A 31 -8.23 -3.88 -10.97
CA ILE A 31 -9.42 -3.21 -10.45
C ILE A 31 -9.22 -1.70 -10.44
N ILE A 32 -8.11 -1.19 -9.91
CA ILE A 32 -7.79 0.24 -9.91
C ILE A 32 -7.88 0.80 -11.33
N THR A 33 -7.25 0.12 -12.30
CA THR A 33 -7.26 0.55 -13.70
C THR A 33 -8.66 0.49 -14.33
N SER A 34 -9.44 -0.55 -14.05
CA SER A 34 -10.80 -0.70 -14.57
C SER A 34 -11.76 0.38 -14.05
N LEU A 35 -11.47 0.95 -12.88
CA LEU A 35 -12.19 2.07 -12.28
C LEU A 35 -11.65 3.44 -12.71
N GLY A 36 -10.78 3.48 -13.72
CA GLY A 36 -10.21 4.71 -14.29
C GLY A 36 -8.99 5.24 -13.53
N GLY A 37 -8.52 4.52 -12.51
CA GLY A 37 -7.33 4.88 -11.78
C GLY A 37 -6.05 4.51 -12.55
N ASP A 38 -4.95 5.16 -12.16
CA ASP A 38 -3.61 4.89 -12.69
C ASP A 38 -2.71 4.38 -11.56
N CYS A 39 -2.08 3.24 -11.79
CA CYS A 39 -1.08 2.67 -10.90
C CYS A 39 0.07 2.07 -11.72
N ASP A 40 1.25 1.98 -11.10
CA ASP A 40 2.46 1.43 -11.74
C ASP A 40 2.33 -0.09 -11.99
N ILE A 41 1.56 -0.49 -13.01
CA ILE A 41 1.38 -1.91 -13.39
C ILE A 41 2.68 -2.53 -13.92
N ASN A 42 3.54 -1.72 -14.53
CA ASN A 42 4.77 -2.19 -15.18
C ASN A 42 5.92 -2.54 -14.22
N SER A 43 5.70 -2.40 -12.93
CA SER A 43 6.77 -2.55 -11.95
C SER A 43 7.02 -3.98 -11.49
N GLY A 44 6.55 -4.98 -12.23
CA GLY A 44 6.77 -6.40 -11.93
C GLY A 44 6.09 -6.86 -10.62
N ASP A 45 5.65 -8.09 -10.61
CA ASP A 45 4.82 -8.73 -9.58
C ASP A 45 5.51 -8.90 -8.20
N LYS A 46 6.55 -8.10 -7.89
CA LYS A 46 7.41 -8.33 -6.72
C LYS A 46 7.69 -7.10 -5.87
N ARG A 47 7.01 -5.96 -6.11
CA ARG A 47 7.25 -4.77 -5.27
C ARG A 47 6.46 -4.87 -3.99
N PRO A 48 7.13 -4.82 -2.83
CA PRO A 48 6.41 -4.82 -1.57
C PRO A 48 5.58 -3.54 -1.42
N VAL A 49 4.40 -3.70 -0.86
CA VAL A 49 3.59 -2.61 -0.36
C VAL A 49 3.57 -2.68 1.16
N PHE A 50 3.58 -1.54 1.78
CA PHE A 50 3.44 -1.42 3.21
C PHE A 50 1.95 -1.36 3.55
N CYS A 51 1.43 -2.38 4.19
CA CYS A 51 0.06 -2.44 4.65
C CYS A 51 -0.01 -2.00 6.11
N CYS A 52 -0.06 -0.69 6.33
CA CYS A 52 0.18 -0.14 7.64
C CYS A 52 -1.07 0.21 8.43
N VAL A 53 -2.17 0.42 7.78
CA VAL A 53 -3.33 0.99 8.47
C VAL A 53 -4.56 0.15 8.17
N LYS A 54 -5.10 -0.46 9.22
CA LYS A 54 -6.45 -1.01 9.20
C LYS A 54 -7.46 0.15 9.09
N ASP A 55 -8.43 0.04 8.20
CA ASP A 55 -9.48 1.06 8.13
C ASP A 55 -10.29 1.03 9.42
N LYS A 56 -10.48 2.21 10.04
CA LYS A 56 -11.16 2.29 11.34
C LYS A 56 -12.68 2.09 11.27
N LYS A 57 -13.25 2.18 10.07
CA LYS A 57 -14.70 2.17 9.87
C LYS A 57 -15.18 0.91 9.18
N VAL A 58 -14.31 0.26 8.42
CA VAL A 58 -14.65 -0.89 7.60
C VAL A 58 -13.75 -2.06 8.03
N GLU A 59 -14.35 -3.06 8.62
CA GLU A 59 -13.66 -4.29 8.99
C GLU A 59 -13.18 -5.02 7.74
N GLY A 60 -12.00 -5.64 7.80
CA GLY A 60 -11.39 -6.33 6.67
C GLY A 60 -10.78 -5.44 5.60
N LEU A 61 -10.90 -4.10 5.72
CA LEU A 61 -10.28 -3.15 4.82
C LEU A 61 -8.96 -2.61 5.40
N TYR A 62 -7.94 -2.59 4.57
CA TYR A 62 -6.60 -2.09 4.88
C TYR A 62 -6.16 -1.06 3.84
N TRP A 63 -5.03 -0.42 4.09
CA TRP A 63 -4.44 0.55 3.19
C TRP A 63 -3.04 0.10 2.78
N ALA A 64 -2.81 0.00 1.50
CA ALA A 64 -1.52 -0.31 0.90
C ALA A 64 -0.81 0.97 0.47
N ILE A 65 0.46 1.13 0.88
CA ILE A 65 1.35 2.20 0.47
C ILE A 65 2.48 1.58 -0.35
N PRO A 66 2.58 1.85 -1.66
CA PRO A 66 3.65 1.31 -2.48
C PRO A 66 5.02 1.76 -1.99
N THR A 67 5.97 0.82 -1.96
CA THR A 67 7.37 1.11 -1.63
C THR A 67 8.27 0.94 -2.84
N SER A 68 9.44 1.56 -2.82
CA SER A 68 10.47 1.34 -3.83
C SER A 68 11.85 1.58 -3.22
N ASP A 69 12.87 0.93 -3.78
CA ASP A 69 14.26 1.26 -3.49
C ASP A 69 14.63 2.56 -4.22
N ILE A 70 15.17 3.52 -3.49
CA ILE A 70 15.54 4.82 -4.04
C ILE A 70 16.86 4.74 -4.83
N SER A 71 17.71 3.72 -4.55
CA SER A 71 19.03 3.58 -5.16
C SER A 71 19.00 3.32 -6.67
N HIS A 72 17.85 2.88 -7.17
CA HIS A 72 17.63 2.58 -8.60
C HIS A 72 16.89 3.69 -9.34
N ARG A 73 16.73 4.88 -8.72
CA ARG A 73 16.04 6.02 -9.32
C ARG A 73 17.04 6.93 -10.01
N ASP A 74 16.62 7.53 -11.13
CA ASP A 74 17.39 8.58 -11.76
C ASP A 74 17.42 9.86 -10.88
N GLU A 75 18.39 10.71 -11.15
CA GLU A 75 18.64 11.93 -10.37
C GLU A 75 17.41 12.84 -10.34
N SER A 76 16.73 13.01 -11.47
CA SER A 76 15.56 13.88 -11.57
C SER A 76 14.40 13.40 -10.69
N GLN A 77 14.23 12.09 -10.57
CA GLN A 77 13.22 11.51 -9.68
C GLN A 77 13.61 11.73 -8.21
N VAL A 78 14.87 11.55 -7.86
CA VAL A 78 15.38 11.79 -6.51
C VAL A 78 15.22 13.26 -6.12
N ASP A 79 15.54 14.18 -7.02
CA ASP A 79 15.35 15.61 -6.81
C ASP A 79 13.89 15.98 -6.58
N TYR A 80 12.98 15.39 -7.35
CA TYR A 80 11.55 15.61 -7.14
C TYR A 80 11.09 15.10 -5.76
N TYR A 81 11.56 13.94 -5.30
CA TYR A 81 11.24 13.43 -3.97
C TYR A 81 11.77 14.36 -2.87
N ASN A 82 13.02 14.82 -3.01
CA ASN A 82 13.64 15.75 -2.06
C ASN A 82 12.90 17.09 -2.04
N MET A 83 12.51 17.61 -3.20
CA MET A 83 11.68 18.81 -3.30
C MET A 83 10.35 18.65 -2.54
N CYS A 84 9.66 17.53 -2.71
CA CYS A 84 8.41 17.28 -1.98
C CYS A 84 8.66 17.18 -0.46
N LEU A 85 9.73 16.52 -0.04
CA LEU A 85 10.08 16.38 1.38
C LEU A 85 10.46 17.70 2.03
N ALA A 86 11.02 18.64 1.27
CA ALA A 86 11.40 19.98 1.71
C ALA A 86 10.25 21.01 1.69
N CYS A 87 9.06 20.63 1.18
CA CYS A 87 7.89 21.50 1.19
C CYS A 87 7.47 21.84 2.63
N ASP A 88 6.89 23.06 2.79
CA ASP A 88 6.25 23.45 4.05
C ASP A 88 5.24 22.41 4.50
N GLU A 89 5.11 22.19 5.81
CA GLU A 89 4.18 21.19 6.35
C GLU A 89 2.72 21.44 5.94
N ARG A 90 2.32 22.68 5.64
CA ARG A 90 0.98 23.02 5.16
C ARG A 90 0.75 22.59 3.72
N ASP A 91 1.81 22.48 2.93
CA ASP A 91 1.73 21.98 1.56
C ASP A 91 1.45 20.47 1.57
N LEU A 92 0.45 20.03 0.83
CA LEU A 92 0.09 18.61 0.74
C LEU A 92 1.23 17.76 0.16
N ARG A 93 2.08 18.35 -0.70
CA ARG A 93 3.23 17.66 -1.30
C ARG A 93 4.22 17.15 -0.25
N SER A 94 4.34 17.83 0.91
CA SER A 94 5.15 17.36 2.05
C SER A 94 4.73 15.97 2.56
N CYS A 95 3.53 15.53 2.22
CA CYS A 95 2.96 14.24 2.60
C CYS A 95 3.07 13.16 1.52
N TYR A 96 3.56 13.48 0.32
CA TYR A 96 3.56 12.53 -0.80
C TYR A 96 4.51 11.36 -0.59
N TYR A 97 5.62 11.61 0.10
CA TYR A 97 6.70 10.64 0.26
C TYR A 97 7.21 10.58 1.70
N HIS A 98 7.75 9.43 2.06
CA HIS A 98 8.56 9.25 3.27
C HIS A 98 9.73 8.32 2.95
N ILE A 99 10.92 8.64 3.46
CA ILE A 99 12.12 7.85 3.26
C ILE A 99 12.47 7.17 4.57
N VAL A 100 12.45 5.85 4.56
CA VAL A 100 12.90 5.02 5.68
C VAL A 100 14.33 4.58 5.43
N LYS A 101 15.24 4.98 6.33
CA LYS A 101 16.65 4.61 6.28
C LYS A 101 16.88 3.34 7.08
N GLY A 102 17.38 2.31 6.43
CA GLY A 102 17.77 1.03 7.01
C GLY A 102 18.98 0.45 6.28
N ASN A 103 19.12 -0.86 6.24
CA ASN A 103 20.13 -1.54 5.41
C ASN A 103 19.96 -1.21 3.92
N ARG A 104 18.74 -0.88 3.51
CA ARG A 104 18.40 -0.29 2.22
C ARG A 104 17.54 0.93 2.47
N THR A 105 17.66 1.94 1.62
CA THR A 105 16.84 3.15 1.72
C THR A 105 15.54 2.93 0.95
N ALA A 106 14.43 2.83 1.67
CA ALA A 106 13.11 2.62 1.10
C ALA A 106 12.33 3.93 0.99
N LEU A 107 11.75 4.18 -0.19
CA LEU A 107 10.82 5.27 -0.44
C LEU A 107 9.38 4.75 -0.31
N TYR A 108 8.61 5.32 0.59
CA TYR A 108 7.18 5.10 0.76
C TYR A 108 6.41 6.15 -0.04
N LYS A 109 5.63 5.72 -1.03
CA LYS A 109 4.84 6.60 -1.91
C LYS A 109 3.45 6.80 -1.31
N ILE A 110 3.33 7.65 -0.30
CA ILE A 110 2.11 7.80 0.49
C ILE A 110 0.94 8.34 -0.34
N SER A 111 1.20 9.28 -1.26
CA SER A 111 0.17 9.79 -2.19
C SER A 111 -0.30 8.77 -3.23
N SER A 112 0.39 7.64 -3.33
CA SER A 112 0.01 6.53 -4.21
C SER A 112 -0.68 5.40 -3.44
N CYS A 113 -1.12 5.63 -2.20
CA CYS A 113 -1.84 4.64 -1.41
C CYS A 113 -3.17 4.25 -2.05
N TYR A 114 -3.61 3.05 -1.77
CA TYR A 114 -4.92 2.55 -2.20
C TYR A 114 -5.49 1.57 -1.15
N PRO A 115 -6.81 1.44 -1.07
CA PRO A 115 -7.43 0.47 -0.19
C PRO A 115 -7.24 -0.95 -0.73
N ILE A 116 -7.16 -1.93 0.17
CA ILE A 116 -6.95 -3.34 -0.15
C ILE A 116 -7.64 -4.23 0.89
N THR A 117 -8.02 -5.45 0.51
CA THR A 117 -8.46 -6.51 1.43
C THR A 117 -7.47 -7.67 1.41
N GLU A 118 -7.53 -8.56 2.40
CA GLU A 118 -6.65 -9.75 2.49
C GLU A 118 -6.70 -10.62 1.24
N LYS A 119 -7.84 -10.70 0.59
CA LYS A 119 -8.05 -11.41 -0.67
C LYS A 119 -7.02 -11.06 -1.75
N TYR A 120 -6.56 -9.81 -1.78
CA TYR A 120 -5.61 -9.29 -2.77
C TYR A 120 -4.16 -9.31 -2.30
N ILE A 121 -3.88 -9.86 -1.13
CA ILE A 121 -2.52 -10.15 -0.69
C ILE A 121 -2.08 -11.47 -1.33
N ASP A 122 -0.88 -11.48 -1.91
CA ASP A 122 -0.27 -12.68 -2.46
C ASP A 122 0.52 -13.41 -1.38
N HIS A 123 1.47 -12.72 -0.75
CA HIS A 123 2.26 -13.26 0.35
C HIS A 123 2.95 -12.14 1.14
N GLU A 124 3.49 -12.51 2.30
CA GLU A 124 4.35 -11.65 3.11
C GLU A 124 5.67 -11.36 2.38
N TYR A 125 6.12 -10.11 2.38
CA TYR A 125 7.44 -9.79 1.89
C TYR A 125 8.50 -10.20 2.92
N LYS A 126 9.34 -11.17 2.56
CA LYS A 126 10.35 -11.75 3.44
C LYS A 126 11.77 -11.42 2.97
N VAL A 127 12.65 -11.12 3.94
CA VAL A 127 14.09 -11.05 3.75
C VAL A 127 14.71 -12.10 4.65
N ASN A 128 15.52 -13.00 4.10
CA ASN A 128 16.09 -14.16 4.80
C ASN A 128 15.01 -15.00 5.52
N ASN A 129 13.88 -15.25 4.87
CA ASN A 129 12.71 -15.96 5.39
C ASN A 129 12.02 -15.29 6.59
N ILE A 130 12.34 -14.05 6.92
CA ILE A 130 11.72 -13.29 8.00
C ILE A 130 10.81 -12.24 7.36
N HIS A 131 9.53 -12.20 7.80
CA HIS A 131 8.58 -11.18 7.37
C HIS A 131 9.08 -9.78 7.77
N VAL A 132 9.12 -8.88 6.81
CA VAL A 132 9.60 -7.51 7.05
C VAL A 132 8.47 -6.68 7.65
N ILE A 133 8.67 -6.22 8.87
CA ILE A 133 7.73 -5.36 9.60
C ILE A 133 8.47 -4.08 9.97
N VAL A 134 7.86 -2.93 9.72
CA VAL A 134 8.42 -1.64 10.13
C VAL A 134 8.22 -1.48 11.63
N GLN A 135 9.32 -1.39 12.37
CA GLN A 135 9.31 -1.33 13.83
C GLN A 135 9.68 0.04 14.40
N ARG A 136 10.29 0.90 13.57
CA ARG A 136 10.78 2.21 14.00
C ARG A 136 9.59 3.16 14.23
N ASN A 137 9.31 3.48 15.49
CA ASN A 137 8.16 4.30 15.86
C ASN A 137 8.14 5.69 15.19
N GLU A 138 9.28 6.32 15.00
CA GLU A 138 9.37 7.62 14.33
C GLU A 138 8.87 7.55 12.89
N ASP A 139 9.28 6.53 12.14
CA ASP A 139 8.81 6.32 10.76
C ASP A 139 7.31 6.02 10.72
N LEU A 140 6.82 5.17 11.64
CA LEU A 140 5.40 4.83 11.74
C LEU A 140 4.54 6.05 12.07
N LEU A 141 4.96 6.88 13.01
CA LEU A 141 4.26 8.12 13.38
C LEU A 141 4.20 9.08 12.19
N GLU A 142 5.31 9.24 11.48
CA GLU A 142 5.40 10.16 10.35
C GLU A 142 4.62 9.65 9.14
N ILE A 143 4.71 8.36 8.80
CA ILE A 143 3.90 7.74 7.75
C ILE A 143 2.41 7.92 8.06
N ASN A 144 1.99 7.63 9.29
CA ASN A 144 0.59 7.77 9.70
C ASN A 144 0.12 9.23 9.66
N ARG A 145 0.95 10.19 10.08
CA ARG A 145 0.63 11.62 10.00
C ARG A 145 0.38 12.05 8.56
N LYS A 146 1.29 11.70 7.67
CA LYS A 146 1.21 12.01 6.23
C LYS A 146 0.01 11.32 5.59
N PHE A 147 -0.17 10.03 5.85
CA PHE A 147 -1.28 9.24 5.34
C PHE A 147 -2.65 9.85 5.72
N ARG A 148 -2.84 10.25 6.99
CA ARG A 148 -4.09 10.90 7.43
C ARG A 148 -4.38 12.17 6.63
N ARG A 149 -3.38 12.96 6.26
CA ARG A 149 -3.56 14.17 5.44
C ARG A 149 -3.94 13.83 4.00
N ILE A 150 -3.33 12.80 3.42
CA ILE A 150 -3.71 12.28 2.10
C ILE A 150 -5.17 11.84 2.09
N ILE A 151 -5.59 11.03 3.06
CA ILE A 151 -6.99 10.58 3.16
C ILE A 151 -7.94 11.72 3.48
N ALA A 152 -7.55 12.71 4.28
CA ALA A 152 -8.37 13.89 4.53
C ALA A 152 -8.60 14.72 3.25
N MET A 153 -7.62 14.78 2.36
CA MET A 153 -7.78 15.41 1.04
C MET A 153 -8.70 14.60 0.14
N GLU A 154 -8.51 13.29 0.08
CA GLU A 154 -9.37 12.37 -0.70
C GLU A 154 -10.84 12.44 -0.24
N ASN A 155 -11.09 12.47 1.08
CA ASN A 155 -12.44 12.60 1.63
C ASN A 155 -13.10 13.96 1.29
N ARG A 156 -12.31 15.01 1.08
CA ARG A 156 -12.80 16.33 0.69
C ARG A 156 -13.08 16.42 -0.81
N LYS A 157 -12.26 15.75 -1.60
CA LYS A 157 -12.32 15.73 -3.06
C LYS A 157 -12.13 14.28 -3.54
N PRO A 158 -13.23 13.52 -3.70
CA PRO A 158 -13.18 12.14 -4.13
C PRO A 158 -12.41 11.98 -5.45
N ASN A 159 -11.62 10.91 -5.53
CA ASN A 159 -10.75 10.60 -6.66
C ASN A 159 -9.76 11.72 -7.02
N TYR A 160 -9.30 12.44 -5.98
CA TYR A 160 -8.27 13.48 -6.15
C TYR A 160 -6.94 12.88 -6.58
N PHE A 161 -6.59 11.73 -6.02
CA PHE A 161 -5.36 11.02 -6.37
C PHE A 161 -5.60 10.08 -7.56
N ARG A 162 -4.54 9.90 -8.36
CA ARG A 162 -4.59 9.12 -9.61
C ARG A 162 -5.08 7.67 -9.47
N GLN A 163 -5.03 7.09 -8.26
CA GLN A 163 -5.49 5.74 -7.98
C GLN A 163 -7.02 5.60 -7.89
N HIS A 164 -7.78 6.69 -8.01
CA HIS A 164 -9.24 6.70 -7.81
C HIS A 164 -9.64 6.02 -6.50
N ILE A 165 -9.02 6.47 -5.42
CA ILE A 165 -9.08 5.84 -4.08
C ILE A 165 -10.53 5.64 -3.62
N THR A 166 -11.39 6.63 -3.84
CA THR A 166 -12.81 6.58 -3.41
C THR A 166 -13.57 5.49 -4.14
N ASP A 167 -13.39 5.35 -5.46
CA ASP A 167 -14.08 4.34 -6.26
C ASP A 167 -13.60 2.94 -5.92
N VAL A 168 -12.28 2.77 -5.76
CA VAL A 168 -11.69 1.49 -5.32
C VAL A 168 -12.20 1.10 -3.94
N LYS A 169 -12.27 2.06 -3.00
CA LYS A 169 -12.80 1.81 -1.66
C LYS A 169 -14.24 1.34 -1.71
N ASN A 170 -15.08 2.01 -2.47
CA ASN A 170 -16.49 1.66 -2.62
C ASN A 170 -16.67 0.28 -3.27
N TYR A 171 -15.84 -0.06 -4.24
CA TYR A 171 -15.82 -1.38 -4.86
C TYR A 171 -15.52 -2.48 -3.83
N LEU A 172 -14.44 -2.31 -3.05
CA LEU A 172 -14.01 -3.29 -2.05
C LEU A 172 -15.01 -3.45 -0.90
N ILE A 173 -15.68 -2.36 -0.47
CA ILE A 173 -16.74 -2.43 0.54
C ILE A 173 -17.89 -3.31 0.05
N LYS A 174 -18.38 -3.12 -1.18
CA LYS A 174 -19.44 -3.94 -1.78
C LYS A 174 -19.04 -5.41 -1.89
N GLU A 175 -17.77 -5.67 -2.18
CA GLU A 175 -17.25 -7.04 -2.25
C GLU A 175 -17.27 -7.69 -0.86
N LEU A 176 -16.78 -7.00 0.19
CA LEU A 176 -16.84 -7.48 1.58
C LEU A 176 -18.27 -7.75 2.06
N GLU A 177 -19.21 -6.85 1.76
CA GLU A 177 -20.63 -7.03 2.08
C GLU A 177 -21.21 -8.28 1.39
N THR A 178 -20.83 -8.52 0.15
CA THR A 178 -21.31 -9.69 -0.63
C THR A 178 -20.74 -10.99 -0.08
N GLU A 179 -19.47 -10.99 0.36
CA GLU A 179 -18.83 -12.16 0.98
C GLU A 179 -19.47 -12.47 2.35
N ALA A 180 -19.70 -11.47 3.19
CA ALA A 180 -20.36 -11.66 4.49
C ALA A 180 -21.77 -12.27 4.39
N ILE A 181 -22.53 -11.96 3.34
CA ILE A 181 -23.85 -12.55 3.11
C ILE A 181 -23.76 -14.03 2.72
N LYS A 182 -22.71 -14.41 1.98
CA LYS A 182 -22.50 -15.81 1.57
C LYS A 182 -22.10 -16.72 2.72
N ASP A 183 -21.35 -16.20 3.67
CA ASP A 183 -20.88 -16.96 4.85
C ASP A 183 -21.99 -17.16 5.89
N THR A 184 -23.11 -16.46 5.75
CA THR A 184 -24.26 -16.53 6.69
C THR A 184 -25.39 -17.44 6.17
N ASN A 185 -25.31 -17.95 4.94
CA ASN A 185 -26.28 -18.87 4.32
C ASN A 185 -25.70 -20.26 4.14
#